data_ca6e173e549d8d11cc9a42244677fbc4
#
_entry.id   ca6e173e549d8d11cc9a42244677fbc4
#
_cell.length_a   1.000
_cell.length_b   1.000
_cell.length_c   1.000
_cell.angle_alpha   90.00
_cell.angle_beta   90.00
_cell.angle_gamma   90.00
#
_symmetry.space_group_name_H-M   'P 1'
#
loop_
_entity.id
_entity.type
_entity.pdbx_description
1 polymer ?
#
loop_
_entity_poly.entity_id
_entity_poly.type
_entity_poly.pdbx_seq_one_letter_code
_entity_poly.pdbx_strand_id
1 'polypeptide(L)'
;MSDTTARTAILAAVRAARPPGVVAPPPRVTAGDTGDLSSRIEAFSRAATIAGAAVVMCTTHEMAARLHAVAGDATLLSFVVGIESTSPTATDPHALRALDVLACTASLGVAENGAVWIATSDPMHRAALFLAERVVIVLPGDAIVATLHDAYDRLDVRATSFGTFVAGPSKTADIEQAMVIGAHGPKELTLIVTK
;
A
#
# COMPACT_ATOMS: atom_id res chain seq x y z
N MET A 1 24.65 -24.57 23.12
CA MET A 1 23.27 -25.09 23.31
C MET A 1 22.45 -24.56 22.13
N SER A 2 21.96 -25.48 21.32
CA SER A 2 21.48 -25.12 19.97
C SER A 2 20.20 -24.29 19.97
N ASP A 3 20.14 -23.32 19.07
CA ASP A 3 19.00 -22.46 18.72
C ASP A 3 17.69 -23.25 18.54
N THR A 4 17.75 -24.49 18.14
CA THR A 4 16.65 -25.43 17.96
C THR A 4 15.88 -25.71 19.26
N THR A 5 16.55 -25.69 20.44
CA THR A 5 15.89 -25.98 21.73
C THR A 5 15.05 -24.83 22.21
N ALA A 6 15.53 -23.59 22.08
CA ALA A 6 14.78 -22.38 22.44
C ALA A 6 13.55 -22.20 21.52
N ARG A 7 13.72 -22.39 20.21
CA ARG A 7 12.62 -22.34 19.24
C ARG A 7 11.52 -23.36 19.57
N THR A 8 11.91 -24.60 19.89
CA THR A 8 10.96 -25.67 20.22
C THR A 8 10.19 -25.36 21.51
N ALA A 9 10.88 -24.85 22.53
CA ALA A 9 10.24 -24.44 23.79
C ALA A 9 9.25 -23.30 23.61
N ILE A 10 9.60 -22.26 22.83
CA ILE A 10 8.72 -21.13 22.53
C ILE A 10 7.48 -21.60 21.77
N LEU A 11 7.65 -22.42 20.72
CA LEU A 11 6.52 -22.93 19.94
C LEU A 11 5.61 -23.83 20.77
N ALA A 12 6.16 -24.63 21.69
CA ALA A 12 5.37 -25.44 22.61
C ALA A 12 4.55 -24.57 23.57
N ALA A 13 5.16 -23.53 24.15
CA ALA A 13 4.46 -22.58 25.01
C ALA A 13 3.33 -21.84 24.27
N VAL A 14 3.56 -21.37 23.06
CA VAL A 14 2.53 -20.72 22.22
C VAL A 14 1.37 -21.68 21.91
N ARG A 15 1.67 -22.93 21.57
CA ARG A 15 0.63 -23.94 21.33
C ARG A 15 -0.18 -24.26 22.58
N ALA A 16 0.47 -24.36 23.75
CA ALA A 16 -0.20 -24.61 25.02
C ALA A 16 -1.08 -23.44 25.48
N ALA A 17 -0.71 -22.20 25.12
CA ALA A 17 -1.48 -20.99 25.43
C ALA A 17 -2.66 -20.75 24.46
N ARG A 18 -2.84 -21.57 23.43
CA ARG A 18 -3.98 -21.42 22.52
C ARG A 18 -5.30 -21.71 23.26
N PRO A 19 -6.29 -20.81 23.14
CA PRO A 19 -7.62 -21.08 23.70
C PRO A 19 -8.20 -22.39 23.11
N PRO A 20 -8.87 -23.21 23.90
CA PRO A 20 -9.56 -24.37 23.37
C PRO A 20 -10.73 -23.93 22.49
N GLY A 21 -10.82 -24.48 21.29
CA GLY A 21 -11.92 -24.25 20.35
C GLY A 21 -11.61 -23.27 19.23
N VAL A 22 -12.42 -23.32 18.21
CA VAL A 22 -12.41 -22.38 17.08
C VAL A 22 -13.29 -21.21 17.48
N VAL A 23 -12.69 -20.03 17.67
CA VAL A 23 -13.46 -18.80 17.84
C VAL A 23 -14.11 -18.50 16.49
N ALA A 24 -15.44 -18.47 16.46
CA ALA A 24 -16.16 -18.06 15.26
C ALA A 24 -15.74 -16.63 14.86
N PRO A 25 -15.49 -16.38 13.58
CA PRO A 25 -15.22 -15.01 13.15
C PRO A 25 -16.40 -14.10 13.47
N PRO A 26 -16.19 -12.81 13.74
CA PRO A 26 -17.28 -11.88 13.93
C PRO A 26 -18.21 -11.88 12.70
N PRO A 27 -19.49 -11.55 12.88
CA PRO A 27 -20.41 -11.44 11.75
C PRO A 27 -19.87 -10.44 10.73
N ARG A 28 -19.99 -10.81 9.47
CA ARG A 28 -19.52 -9.96 8.37
C ARG A 28 -20.33 -8.67 8.33
N VAL A 29 -19.67 -7.55 8.30
CA VAL A 29 -20.31 -6.27 7.98
C VAL A 29 -20.53 -6.27 6.47
N THR A 30 -21.78 -6.40 6.04
CA THR A 30 -22.16 -6.16 4.66
C THR A 30 -22.25 -4.64 4.48
N ALA A 31 -21.46 -4.09 3.57
CA ALA A 31 -21.71 -2.74 3.09
C ALA A 31 -23.15 -2.70 2.55
N GLY A 32 -23.89 -1.64 2.86
CA GLY A 32 -25.12 -1.32 2.17
C GLY A 32 -24.87 -1.21 0.66
N ASP A 33 -25.88 -0.81 -0.09
CA ASP A 33 -25.74 -0.60 -1.55
C ASP A 33 -24.50 0.25 -1.83
N THR A 34 -23.49 -0.38 -2.42
CA THR A 34 -22.18 0.24 -2.66
C THR A 34 -22.18 1.09 -3.93
N GLY A 35 -23.33 1.29 -4.52
CA GLY A 35 -23.49 2.05 -5.75
C GLY A 35 -22.82 1.43 -6.96
N ASP A 36 -22.84 2.14 -8.04
CA ASP A 36 -22.10 1.80 -9.26
C ASP A 36 -20.60 2.07 -9.13
N LEU A 37 -19.84 1.74 -10.16
CA LEU A 37 -18.39 1.95 -10.19
C LEU A 37 -18.02 3.42 -9.98
N SER A 38 -18.79 4.36 -10.56
CA SER A 38 -18.52 5.79 -10.42
C SER A 38 -18.63 6.25 -8.97
N SER A 39 -19.70 5.83 -8.30
CA SER A 39 -19.93 6.13 -6.87
C SER A 39 -18.82 5.56 -5.97
N ARG A 40 -18.32 4.35 -6.28
CA ARG A 40 -17.19 3.75 -5.53
C ARG A 40 -15.89 4.52 -5.75
N ILE A 41 -15.60 4.95 -6.98
CA ILE A 41 -14.42 5.77 -7.28
C ILE A 41 -14.49 7.12 -6.57
N GLU A 42 -15.67 7.76 -6.52
CA GLU A 42 -15.86 9.02 -5.79
C GLU A 42 -15.66 8.84 -4.28
N ALA A 43 -16.25 7.78 -3.70
CA ALA A 43 -16.09 7.45 -2.28
C ALA A 43 -14.62 7.18 -1.95
N PHE A 44 -13.94 6.38 -2.77
CA PHE A 44 -12.52 6.11 -2.66
C PHE A 44 -11.68 7.39 -2.69
N SER A 45 -11.91 8.24 -3.70
CA SER A 45 -11.15 9.49 -3.88
C SER A 45 -11.31 10.41 -2.68
N ARG A 46 -12.54 10.53 -2.16
CA ARG A 46 -12.82 11.31 -0.96
C ARG A 46 -12.14 10.75 0.28
N ALA A 47 -12.22 9.43 0.51
CA ALA A 47 -11.58 8.78 1.64
C ALA A 47 -10.04 8.88 1.58
N ALA A 48 -9.45 8.67 0.40
CA ALA A 48 -8.01 8.79 0.17
C ALA A 48 -7.51 10.23 0.42
N THR A 49 -8.29 11.24 0.00
CA THR A 49 -7.97 12.65 0.26
C THR A 49 -8.03 12.98 1.75
N ILE A 50 -9.03 12.46 2.47
CA ILE A 50 -9.13 12.59 3.94
C ILE A 50 -7.93 11.93 4.62
N ALA A 51 -7.47 10.78 4.08
CA ALA A 51 -6.26 10.13 4.55
C ALA A 51 -4.97 10.91 4.22
N GLY A 52 -5.04 11.96 3.42
CA GLY A 52 -3.93 12.85 3.07
C GLY A 52 -3.23 12.50 1.76
N ALA A 53 -3.79 11.62 0.94
CA ALA A 53 -3.28 11.36 -0.41
C ALA A 53 -3.79 12.41 -1.40
N ALA A 54 -2.95 12.75 -2.39
CA ALA A 54 -3.43 13.42 -3.61
C ALA A 54 -4.04 12.36 -4.55
N VAL A 55 -5.18 12.67 -5.20
CA VAL A 55 -5.83 11.77 -6.14
C VAL A 55 -5.89 12.42 -7.52
N VAL A 56 -5.35 11.74 -8.52
CA VAL A 56 -5.34 12.16 -9.92
C VAL A 56 -6.15 11.16 -10.74
N MET A 57 -7.21 11.64 -11.39
CA MET A 57 -8.01 10.80 -12.30
C MET A 57 -7.51 10.99 -13.72
N CYS A 58 -7.32 9.88 -14.46
CA CYS A 58 -6.94 9.95 -15.87
C CYS A 58 -7.41 8.70 -16.64
N THR A 59 -7.28 8.74 -17.94
CA THR A 59 -7.40 7.53 -18.75
C THR A 59 -6.11 6.71 -18.68
N THR A 60 -6.21 5.41 -19.00
CA THR A 60 -5.01 4.54 -19.08
C THR A 60 -3.95 5.12 -20.04
N HIS A 61 -4.39 5.77 -21.12
CA HIS A 61 -3.47 6.40 -22.11
C HIS A 61 -2.71 7.60 -21.53
N GLU A 62 -3.34 8.37 -20.63
CA GLU A 62 -2.74 9.56 -20.01
C GLU A 62 -1.86 9.21 -18.79
N MET A 63 -1.94 8.01 -18.27
CA MET A 63 -1.32 7.58 -17.01
C MET A 63 0.19 7.89 -16.97
N ALA A 64 0.93 7.54 -18.02
CA ALA A 64 2.36 7.78 -18.08
C ALA A 64 2.70 9.29 -18.02
N ALA A 65 1.98 10.11 -18.76
CA ALA A 65 2.18 11.57 -18.75
C ALA A 65 1.84 12.17 -17.38
N ARG A 66 0.78 11.70 -16.72
CA ARG A 66 0.42 12.14 -15.37
C ARG A 66 1.46 11.73 -14.34
N LEU A 67 1.98 10.50 -14.43
CA LEU A 67 3.02 10.01 -13.53
C LEU A 67 4.29 10.86 -13.68
N HIS A 68 4.76 11.11 -14.91
CA HIS A 68 5.91 11.97 -15.14
C HIS A 68 5.68 13.41 -14.65
N ALA A 69 4.48 13.96 -14.83
CA ALA A 69 4.17 15.29 -14.31
C ALA A 69 4.23 15.36 -12.78
N VAL A 70 3.82 14.29 -12.07
CA VAL A 70 3.94 14.18 -10.61
C VAL A 70 5.38 13.95 -10.17
N ALA A 71 6.14 13.12 -10.87
CA ALA A 71 7.53 12.84 -10.54
C ALA A 71 8.44 14.07 -10.78
N GLY A 72 8.18 14.84 -11.84
CA GLY A 72 9.03 15.95 -12.27
C GLY A 72 10.44 15.49 -12.63
N ASP A 73 11.44 16.31 -12.28
CA ASP A 73 12.87 16.02 -12.51
C ASP A 73 13.52 15.19 -11.38
N ALA A 74 12.71 14.64 -10.46
CA ALA A 74 13.19 13.88 -9.33
C ALA A 74 13.73 12.50 -9.71
N THR A 75 14.57 11.91 -8.85
CA THR A 75 15.02 10.53 -9.01
C THR A 75 13.84 9.57 -8.83
N LEU A 76 13.53 8.82 -9.88
CA LEU A 76 12.40 7.91 -9.96
C LEU A 76 12.86 6.45 -9.99
N LEU A 77 12.38 5.64 -9.07
CA LEU A 77 12.39 4.18 -9.16
C LEU A 77 10.98 3.72 -9.50
N SER A 78 10.82 3.01 -10.62
CA SER A 78 9.51 2.60 -11.11
C SER A 78 9.38 1.08 -11.20
N PHE A 79 8.27 0.59 -10.67
CA PHE A 79 7.74 -0.77 -10.87
C PHE A 79 6.43 -0.74 -11.68
N VAL A 80 6.15 0.36 -12.35
CA VAL A 80 5.01 0.50 -13.27
C VAL A 80 5.44 0.11 -14.67
N VAL A 81 4.71 -0.80 -15.28
CA VAL A 81 4.99 -1.26 -16.64
C VAL A 81 4.98 -0.08 -17.64
N GLY A 82 6.01 0.04 -18.46
CA GLY A 82 6.15 1.11 -19.45
C GLY A 82 6.66 2.44 -18.90
N ILE A 83 7.03 2.51 -17.61
CA ILE A 83 7.67 3.70 -17.00
C ILE A 83 9.11 3.34 -16.64
N GLU A 84 10.05 4.03 -17.25
CA GLU A 84 11.47 3.83 -16.97
C GLU A 84 11.91 4.51 -15.68
N SER A 85 12.78 3.84 -14.93
CA SER A 85 13.42 4.43 -13.75
C SER A 85 14.54 5.38 -14.19
N THR A 86 14.63 6.55 -13.53
CA THR A 86 15.80 7.45 -13.65
C THR A 86 16.83 7.20 -12.56
N SER A 87 16.42 6.52 -11.47
CA SER A 87 17.33 6.05 -10.42
C SER A 87 18.14 4.85 -10.91
N PRO A 88 19.44 4.77 -10.61
CA PRO A 88 20.23 3.58 -10.92
C PRO A 88 19.63 2.37 -10.23
N THR A 89 19.65 1.22 -10.91
CA THR A 89 19.21 -0.05 -10.32
C THR A 89 20.11 -0.39 -9.14
N ALA A 90 19.56 -0.27 -7.95
CA ALA A 90 20.29 -0.58 -6.74
C ALA A 90 20.03 -2.05 -6.34
N THR A 91 21.09 -2.75 -5.97
CA THR A 91 21.00 -4.09 -5.36
C THR A 91 21.07 -4.01 -3.82
N ASP A 92 21.45 -2.84 -3.30
CA ASP A 92 21.56 -2.57 -1.86
C ASP A 92 20.48 -1.54 -1.46
N PRO A 93 19.60 -1.88 -0.47
CA PRO A 93 18.61 -0.96 0.04
C PRO A 93 19.16 0.36 0.57
N HIS A 94 20.42 0.40 1.02
CA HIS A 94 21.07 1.64 1.46
C HIS A 94 21.25 2.66 0.33
N ALA A 95 21.34 2.21 -0.91
CA ALA A 95 21.40 3.11 -2.08
C ALA A 95 20.09 3.88 -2.31
N LEU A 96 18.97 3.42 -1.72
CA LEU A 96 17.68 4.09 -1.82
C LEU A 96 17.55 5.34 -0.91
N ARG A 97 18.59 5.70 -0.15
CA ARG A 97 18.55 6.89 0.73
C ARG A 97 18.30 8.21 -0.02
N ALA A 98 18.70 8.27 -1.28
CA ALA A 98 18.53 9.43 -2.15
C ALA A 98 17.37 9.27 -3.13
N LEU A 99 16.47 8.32 -2.88
CA LEU A 99 15.31 8.08 -3.74
C LEU A 99 14.23 9.12 -3.42
N ASP A 100 13.94 9.97 -4.39
CA ASP A 100 12.88 10.97 -4.24
C ASP A 100 11.49 10.35 -4.45
N VAL A 101 11.32 9.57 -5.53
CA VAL A 101 10.02 9.05 -5.95
C VAL A 101 10.07 7.55 -6.19
N LEU A 102 9.16 6.83 -5.55
CA LEU A 102 8.79 5.47 -5.95
C LEU A 102 7.49 5.53 -6.75
N ALA A 103 7.46 4.89 -7.92
CA ALA A 103 6.22 4.60 -8.63
C ALA A 103 5.94 3.09 -8.63
N CYS A 104 4.73 2.70 -8.25
CA CYS A 104 4.31 1.30 -8.25
C CYS A 104 2.83 1.16 -8.58
N THR A 105 2.37 -0.08 -8.75
CA THR A 105 0.98 -0.40 -9.06
C THR A 105 0.32 -1.05 -7.85
N ALA A 106 -0.89 -0.61 -7.51
CA ALA A 106 -1.76 -1.33 -6.58
C ALA A 106 -2.71 -2.25 -7.36
N SER A 107 -2.96 -3.42 -6.82
CA SER A 107 -3.87 -4.39 -7.42
C SER A 107 -5.32 -4.22 -6.97
N LEU A 108 -5.57 -3.43 -5.92
CA LEU A 108 -6.89 -3.23 -5.35
C LEU A 108 -6.95 -1.92 -4.54
N GLY A 109 -8.11 -1.23 -4.60
CA GLY A 109 -8.44 -0.08 -3.77
C GLY A 109 -9.68 -0.34 -2.91
N VAL A 110 -9.79 0.34 -1.76
CA VAL A 110 -10.90 0.20 -0.80
C VAL A 110 -11.59 1.55 -0.61
N ALA A 111 -12.83 1.65 -1.05
CA ALA A 111 -13.58 2.91 -1.01
C ALA A 111 -13.91 3.38 0.41
N GLU A 112 -14.05 2.44 1.35
CA GLU A 112 -14.36 2.70 2.76
C GLU A 112 -13.34 3.61 3.44
N ASN A 113 -12.04 3.45 3.13
CA ASN A 113 -10.96 4.12 3.85
C ASN A 113 -9.87 4.72 2.93
N GLY A 114 -10.03 4.61 1.61
CA GLY A 114 -9.06 5.12 0.64
C GLY A 114 -7.74 4.35 0.59
N ALA A 115 -7.68 3.16 1.18
CA ALA A 115 -6.50 2.33 1.16
C ALA A 115 -6.32 1.62 -0.18
N VAL A 116 -5.05 1.37 -0.55
CA VAL A 116 -4.68 0.57 -1.72
C VAL A 116 -3.82 -0.61 -1.31
N TRP A 117 -4.02 -1.77 -1.94
CA TRP A 117 -3.22 -2.98 -1.68
C TRP A 117 -2.03 -3.06 -2.61
N ILE A 118 -0.84 -3.12 -2.00
CA ILE A 118 0.43 -3.36 -2.68
C ILE A 118 0.98 -4.69 -2.23
N ALA A 119 1.33 -5.55 -3.19
CA ALA A 119 1.97 -6.83 -2.94
C ALA A 119 3.22 -6.95 -3.80
N THR A 120 4.30 -7.44 -3.22
CA THR A 120 5.56 -7.64 -3.93
C THR A 120 6.40 -8.75 -3.30
N SER A 121 7.13 -9.48 -4.15
CA SER A 121 8.20 -10.39 -3.72
C SER A 121 9.58 -9.75 -3.87
N ASP A 122 9.69 -8.59 -4.50
CA ASP A 122 10.92 -7.86 -4.71
C ASP A 122 11.32 -7.10 -3.42
N PRO A 123 12.48 -7.40 -2.81
CA PRO A 123 12.93 -6.72 -1.60
C PRO A 123 13.26 -5.24 -1.82
N MET A 124 13.68 -4.83 -3.02
CA MET A 124 13.95 -3.43 -3.34
C MET A 124 12.67 -2.62 -3.45
N HIS A 125 11.64 -3.17 -4.10
CA HIS A 125 10.32 -2.55 -4.13
C HIS A 125 9.78 -2.37 -2.71
N ARG A 126 9.87 -3.42 -1.88
CA ARG A 126 9.45 -3.34 -0.48
C ARG A 126 10.21 -2.27 0.31
N ALA A 127 11.54 -2.20 0.16
CA ALA A 127 12.36 -1.19 0.84
C ALA A 127 12.02 0.23 0.35
N ALA A 128 11.89 0.43 -0.97
CA ALA A 128 11.58 1.72 -1.57
C ALA A 128 10.23 2.28 -1.10
N LEU A 129 9.24 1.42 -0.82
CA LEU A 129 7.93 1.84 -0.32
C LEU A 129 8.01 2.61 1.02
N PHE A 130 9.03 2.35 1.82
CA PHE A 130 9.25 3.00 3.11
C PHE A 130 10.39 4.04 3.10
N LEU A 131 11.26 4.02 2.10
CA LEU A 131 12.43 4.90 2.04
C LEU A 131 12.25 6.09 1.09
N ALA A 132 11.41 5.96 0.06
CA ALA A 132 11.14 7.06 -0.85
C ALA A 132 10.46 8.23 -0.13
N GLU A 133 10.84 9.45 -0.47
CA GLU A 133 10.23 10.65 0.08
C GLU A 133 8.78 10.82 -0.41
N ARG A 134 8.53 10.48 -1.68
CA ARG A 134 7.21 10.52 -2.31
C ARG A 134 6.88 9.17 -2.94
N VAL A 135 5.62 8.75 -2.83
CA VAL A 135 5.14 7.52 -3.48
C VAL A 135 4.00 7.85 -4.42
N VAL A 136 4.10 7.37 -5.65
CA VAL A 136 3.05 7.45 -6.68
C VAL A 136 2.53 6.05 -6.94
N ILE A 137 1.24 5.84 -6.73
CA ILE A 137 0.61 4.53 -6.90
C ILE A 137 -0.42 4.61 -8.01
N VAL A 138 -0.27 3.76 -9.02
CA VAL A 138 -1.25 3.59 -10.09
C VAL A 138 -2.26 2.53 -9.67
N LEU A 139 -3.55 2.88 -9.76
CA LEU A 139 -4.67 2.00 -9.41
C LEU A 139 -5.68 1.97 -10.54
N PRO A 140 -6.02 0.79 -11.11
CA PRO A 140 -7.18 0.66 -11.99
C PRO A 140 -8.47 0.96 -11.22
N GLY A 141 -9.31 1.83 -11.76
CA GLY A 141 -10.55 2.24 -11.08
C GLY A 141 -11.56 1.11 -10.89
N ASP A 142 -11.58 0.14 -11.81
CA ASP A 142 -12.41 -1.07 -11.71
C ASP A 142 -11.93 -2.05 -10.62
N ALA A 143 -10.69 -1.90 -10.14
CA ALA A 143 -10.16 -2.66 -9.02
C ALA A 143 -10.61 -2.11 -7.64
N ILE A 144 -11.38 -1.03 -7.59
CA ILE A 144 -11.87 -0.46 -6.33
C ILE A 144 -13.07 -1.27 -5.83
N VAL A 145 -12.94 -1.80 -4.60
CA VAL A 145 -14.02 -2.47 -3.86
C VAL A 145 -14.62 -1.53 -2.82
N ALA A 146 -15.80 -1.89 -2.30
CA ALA A 146 -16.50 -1.06 -1.33
C ALA A 146 -15.85 -1.07 0.05
N THR A 147 -15.59 -2.26 0.58
CA THR A 147 -15.15 -2.44 1.97
C THR A 147 -13.85 -3.23 2.06
N LEU A 148 -13.20 -3.13 3.21
CA LEU A 148 -12.03 -3.94 3.52
C LEU A 148 -12.36 -5.45 3.54
N HIS A 149 -13.58 -5.82 3.92
CA HIS A 149 -14.04 -7.21 3.84
C HIS A 149 -14.08 -7.73 2.41
N ASP A 150 -14.59 -6.91 1.46
CA ASP A 150 -14.61 -7.26 0.04
C ASP A 150 -13.18 -7.37 -0.52
N ALA A 151 -12.25 -6.56 0.00
CA ALA A 151 -10.85 -6.65 -0.36
C ALA A 151 -10.25 -8.00 0.07
N TYR A 152 -10.43 -8.40 1.32
CA TYR A 152 -9.92 -9.69 1.82
C TYR A 152 -10.54 -10.91 1.11
N ASP A 153 -11.76 -10.81 0.59
CA ASP A 153 -12.35 -11.88 -0.20
C ASP A 153 -11.68 -12.07 -1.57
N ARG A 154 -11.07 -11.01 -2.11
CA ARG A 154 -10.39 -11.03 -3.40
C ARG A 154 -8.89 -11.29 -3.28
N LEU A 155 -8.31 -11.05 -2.11
CA LEU A 155 -6.88 -11.16 -1.89
C LEU A 155 -6.49 -12.57 -1.47
N ASP A 156 -5.51 -13.14 -2.18
CA ASP A 156 -4.72 -14.25 -1.65
C ASP A 156 -3.49 -13.67 -0.94
N VAL A 157 -3.63 -13.46 0.38
CA VAL A 157 -2.54 -12.92 1.21
C VAL A 157 -1.32 -13.85 1.31
N ARG A 158 -1.41 -15.08 0.79
CA ARG A 158 -0.33 -16.06 0.77
C ARG A 158 0.41 -16.08 -0.57
N ALA A 159 -0.12 -15.43 -1.60
CA ALA A 159 0.46 -15.44 -2.95
C ALA A 159 1.80 -14.73 -3.05
N THR A 160 2.12 -13.82 -2.10
CA THR A 160 3.37 -13.06 -2.09
C THR A 160 4.02 -13.06 -0.71
N SER A 161 5.34 -12.84 -0.68
CA SER A 161 6.09 -12.77 0.58
C SER A 161 5.81 -11.50 1.39
N PHE A 162 5.25 -10.47 0.74
CA PHE A 162 4.88 -9.19 1.35
C PHE A 162 3.66 -8.61 0.70
N GLY A 163 2.73 -8.13 1.51
CA GLY A 163 1.57 -7.35 1.09
C GLY A 163 1.14 -6.40 2.18
N THR A 164 0.72 -5.20 1.80
CA THR A 164 0.29 -4.17 2.74
C THR A 164 -0.80 -3.29 2.15
N PHE A 165 -1.69 -2.80 3.02
CA PHE A 165 -2.56 -1.69 2.70
C PHE A 165 -1.87 -0.37 3.01
N VAL A 166 -1.93 0.58 2.07
CA VAL A 166 -1.40 1.94 2.20
C VAL A 166 -2.55 2.93 2.11
N ALA A 167 -2.72 3.77 3.13
CA ALA A 167 -3.75 4.79 3.19
C ALA A 167 -3.13 6.14 3.60
N GLY A 168 -2.90 7.01 2.61
CA GLY A 168 -2.24 8.29 2.82
C GLY A 168 -0.72 8.20 3.07
N PRO A 169 -0.05 9.33 3.26
CA PRO A 169 1.37 9.41 3.61
C PRO A 169 1.64 8.88 5.02
N SER A 170 2.91 8.65 5.34
CA SER A 170 3.32 8.21 6.69
C SER A 170 2.97 9.25 7.75
N LYS A 171 2.25 8.82 8.78
CA LYS A 171 1.84 9.66 9.91
C LYS A 171 2.16 8.96 11.23
N THR A 172 2.81 9.67 12.13
CA THR A 172 3.10 9.18 13.48
C THR A 172 2.59 10.18 14.50
N ALA A 173 1.80 9.71 15.46
CA ALA A 173 1.24 10.53 16.55
C ALA A 173 1.99 10.35 17.88
N ASP A 174 2.96 9.44 17.97
CA ASP A 174 3.61 9.03 19.24
C ASP A 174 4.77 9.93 19.67
N ILE A 175 5.14 10.92 18.87
CA ILE A 175 6.24 11.83 19.20
C ILE A 175 5.64 13.12 19.75
N GLU A 176 5.76 13.33 21.09
CA GLU A 176 5.35 14.55 21.81
C GLU A 176 3.89 14.97 21.57
N GLN A 177 2.99 14.01 21.30
CA GLN A 177 1.58 14.27 20.97
C GLN A 177 1.36 15.15 19.73
N ALA A 178 2.40 15.34 18.91
CA ALA A 178 2.33 16.04 17.63
C ALA A 178 2.31 15.04 16.48
N MET A 179 1.45 15.30 15.48
CA MET A 179 1.42 14.49 14.27
C MET A 179 2.63 14.81 13.39
N VAL A 180 3.56 13.87 13.27
CA VAL A 180 4.72 13.98 12.38
C VAL A 180 4.45 13.24 11.09
N ILE A 181 4.61 13.91 9.95
CA ILE A 181 4.47 13.32 8.61
C ILE A 181 5.85 12.93 8.09
N GLY A 182 6.00 11.72 7.56
CA GLY A 182 7.21 11.26 6.90
C GLY A 182 8.34 10.82 7.83
N ALA A 183 8.07 10.57 9.13
CA ALA A 183 9.12 10.11 10.05
C ALA A 183 9.58 8.66 9.76
N HIS A 184 8.67 7.80 9.31
CA HIS A 184 8.92 6.37 9.07
C HIS A 184 8.37 5.90 7.71
N GLY A 185 8.36 6.76 6.70
CA GLY A 185 7.85 6.46 5.36
C GLY A 185 7.65 7.72 4.54
N PRO A 186 6.92 7.64 3.43
CA PRO A 186 6.78 8.74 2.49
C PRO A 186 6.07 9.95 3.11
N LYS A 187 6.55 11.14 2.78
CA LYS A 187 5.93 12.42 3.15
C LYS A 187 4.70 12.72 2.32
N GLU A 188 4.69 12.23 1.08
CA GLU A 188 3.61 12.46 0.12
C GLU A 188 3.19 11.16 -0.53
N LEU A 189 1.88 11.01 -0.73
CA LEU A 189 1.28 9.92 -1.48
C LEU A 189 0.38 10.50 -2.57
N THR A 190 0.64 10.09 -3.82
CA THR A 190 -0.24 10.38 -4.95
C THR A 190 -0.82 9.09 -5.51
N LEU A 191 -2.14 9.04 -5.65
CA LEU A 191 -2.87 7.95 -6.27
C LEU A 191 -3.30 8.38 -7.68
N ILE A 192 -2.84 7.67 -8.70
CA ILE A 192 -3.28 7.85 -10.09
C ILE A 192 -4.32 6.76 -10.37
N VAL A 193 -5.59 7.16 -10.44
CA VAL A 193 -6.70 6.24 -10.69
C VAL A 193 -7.04 6.29 -12.19
N THR A 194 -6.89 5.14 -12.87
CA THR A 194 -7.15 5.02 -14.31
C THR A 194 -8.59 4.55 -14.57
N LYS A 195 -9.16 5.10 -15.65
CA LYS A 195 -10.50 4.72 -16.17
C LYS A 195 -10.38 4.05 -17.49
#